data_1aa497cf5f5b7b1436c38e1f1097c1b8
#
_entry.id   1aa497cf5f5b7b1436c38e1f1097c1b8
#
_cell.length_a   1.000
_cell.length_b   1.000
_cell.length_c   1.000
_cell.angle_alpha   90.00
_cell.angle_beta   90.00
_cell.angle_gamma   90.00
#
_symmetry.space_group_name_H-M   'P 1'
#
loop_
_entity.id
_entity.type
_entity.pdbx_description
1 polymer ?
#
loop_
_entity_poly.entity_id
_entity_poly.type
_entity_poly.pdbx_seq_one_letter_code
_entity_poly.pdbx_strand_id
1 'polypeptide(L)'
;MSSVIKVEQTLHGYANGHQLIAASVKINAENKRLIDELSDLSGICEEKNFIDYYTGYPIDDGKKYVIAKTWYAYEKQRPGCVWTHSLILDTEDIRKISCMRIFEKLFTRPRINDYNNYTNTILYENTGEDIDSQYDMEKLQYVIYTLFSSAKPRYVHASEVHLEEELLFMVKK
;
A
#
# COMPACT_ATOMS: atom_id res chain seq x y z
N MET A 1 17.64 -17.59 -9.85
CA MET A 1 17.93 -16.55 -10.86
C MET A 1 17.33 -15.27 -10.32
N SER A 2 18.15 -14.22 -10.18
CA SER A 2 17.63 -12.91 -9.79
C SER A 2 16.79 -12.35 -10.94
N SER A 3 15.65 -11.78 -10.63
CA SER A 3 14.81 -11.05 -11.58
C SER A 3 14.67 -9.61 -11.13
N VAL A 4 14.72 -8.67 -12.08
CA VAL A 4 14.46 -7.27 -11.78
C VAL A 4 12.96 -7.02 -11.93
N ILE A 5 12.36 -6.51 -10.87
CA ILE A 5 10.95 -6.13 -10.82
C ILE A 5 10.86 -4.61 -10.95
N LYS A 6 10.02 -4.16 -11.86
CA LYS A 6 9.69 -2.75 -12.03
C LYS A 6 8.58 -2.36 -11.07
N VAL A 7 8.83 -1.35 -10.24
CA VAL A 7 7.85 -0.80 -9.32
C VAL A 7 7.61 0.66 -9.68
N GLU A 8 6.45 0.95 -10.25
CA GLU A 8 6.00 2.32 -10.45
C GLU A 8 5.43 2.87 -9.14
N GLN A 9 5.42 4.19 -9.01
CA GLN A 9 5.01 4.80 -7.76
C GLN A 9 4.19 6.07 -7.94
N THR A 10 3.32 6.34 -6.95
CA THR A 10 2.62 7.61 -6.83
C THR A 10 2.67 8.11 -5.40
N LEU A 11 2.68 9.42 -5.26
CA LEU A 11 2.55 10.11 -3.98
C LEU A 11 1.29 10.95 -4.00
N HIS A 12 0.41 10.73 -3.03
CA HIS A 12 -0.76 11.56 -2.77
C HIS A 12 -0.61 12.31 -1.45
N GLY A 13 -1.17 13.49 -1.39
CA GLY A 13 -1.16 14.31 -0.20
C GLY A 13 -1.97 15.59 -0.35
N TYR A 14 -1.95 16.43 0.67
CA TYR A 14 -2.74 17.65 0.67
C TYR A 14 -1.98 18.83 0.03
N ALA A 15 -2.55 19.32 -1.08
CA ALA A 15 -2.16 20.58 -1.73
C ALA A 15 -3.40 21.22 -2.37
N ASN A 16 -4.16 22.01 -1.62
CA ASN A 16 -5.50 22.51 -1.98
C ASN A 16 -6.57 21.41 -2.14
N GLY A 17 -6.53 20.42 -1.28
CA GLY A 17 -7.29 19.17 -1.31
C GLY A 17 -6.34 17.97 -1.36
N HIS A 18 -6.88 16.78 -1.09
CA HIS A 18 -6.10 15.55 -1.27
C HIS A 18 -5.98 15.27 -2.76
N GLN A 19 -4.75 15.11 -3.27
CA GLN A 19 -4.50 14.94 -4.70
C GLN A 19 -3.16 14.27 -4.98
N LEU A 20 -2.99 13.85 -6.23
CA LEU A 20 -1.71 13.36 -6.74
C LEU A 20 -0.67 14.48 -6.74
N ILE A 21 0.44 14.27 -6.04
CA ILE A 21 1.57 15.20 -5.92
C ILE A 21 2.68 14.84 -6.90
N ALA A 22 3.01 13.54 -6.99
CA ALA A 22 4.05 13.02 -7.87
C ALA A 22 3.72 11.62 -8.36
N ALA A 23 4.23 11.24 -9.52
CA ALA A 23 4.12 9.90 -10.07
C ALA A 23 5.31 9.58 -10.97
N SER A 24 5.75 8.32 -10.97
CA SER A 24 6.78 7.82 -11.89
C SER A 24 6.21 7.43 -13.25
N VAL A 25 4.90 7.28 -13.36
CA VAL A 25 4.21 6.80 -14.55
C VAL A 25 2.96 7.64 -14.85
N LYS A 26 2.61 7.74 -16.12
CA LYS A 26 1.34 8.33 -16.52
C LYS A 26 0.20 7.33 -16.25
N ILE A 27 -0.74 7.73 -15.40
CA ILE A 27 -1.89 6.92 -15.02
C ILE A 27 -3.09 7.32 -15.88
N ASN A 28 -3.85 6.35 -16.40
CA ASN A 28 -5.09 6.64 -17.11
C ASN A 28 -6.17 7.20 -16.16
N ALA A 29 -7.20 7.82 -16.71
CA ALA A 29 -8.20 8.56 -15.92
C ALA A 29 -8.98 7.65 -14.94
N GLU A 30 -9.27 6.42 -15.33
CA GLU A 30 -9.99 5.45 -14.51
C GLU A 30 -9.18 5.01 -13.30
N ASN A 31 -7.95 4.53 -13.56
CA ASN A 31 -7.03 4.13 -12.50
C ASN A 31 -6.68 5.31 -11.58
N LYS A 32 -6.51 6.51 -12.17
CA LYS A 32 -6.25 7.71 -11.38
C LYS A 32 -7.37 7.98 -10.39
N ARG A 33 -8.63 7.93 -10.84
CA ARG A 33 -9.79 8.15 -9.96
C ARG A 33 -9.79 7.14 -8.80
N LEU A 34 -9.56 5.85 -9.08
CA LEU A 34 -9.54 4.82 -8.05
C LEU A 34 -8.39 5.02 -7.05
N ILE A 35 -7.20 5.34 -7.55
CA ILE A 35 -6.04 5.60 -6.70
C ILE A 35 -6.26 6.88 -5.86
N ASP A 36 -6.79 7.95 -6.42
CA ASP A 36 -7.12 9.19 -5.71
C ASP A 36 -8.11 8.89 -4.55
N GLU A 37 -9.17 8.13 -4.83
CA GLU A 37 -10.21 7.77 -3.86
C GLU A 37 -9.67 6.90 -2.72
N LEU A 38 -8.91 5.84 -3.04
CA LEU A 38 -8.38 4.91 -2.05
C LEU A 38 -7.12 5.41 -1.33
N SER A 39 -6.53 6.51 -1.78
CA SER A 39 -5.40 7.17 -1.11
C SER A 39 -5.84 8.14 -0.02
N ASP A 40 -7.11 8.58 -0.01
CA ASP A 40 -7.62 9.56 0.96
C ASP A 40 -8.30 8.86 2.15
N LEU A 41 -7.53 8.59 3.19
CA LEU A 41 -8.03 8.04 4.45
C LEU A 41 -8.32 9.12 5.51
N SER A 42 -8.29 10.40 5.14
CA SER A 42 -8.44 11.54 6.06
C SER A 42 -9.76 11.56 6.83
N GLY A 43 -10.83 10.98 6.28
CA GLY A 43 -12.15 10.90 6.91
C GLY A 43 -12.31 9.76 7.92
N ILE A 44 -11.36 8.85 8.02
CA ILE A 44 -11.50 7.61 8.81
C ILE A 44 -10.71 7.70 10.12
N CYS A 45 -9.72 8.59 10.21
CA CYS A 45 -8.69 8.55 11.24
C CYS A 45 -8.74 9.77 12.15
N GLU A 46 -8.88 9.50 13.44
CA GLU A 46 -8.57 10.50 14.48
C GLU A 46 -7.07 10.54 14.73
N GLU A 47 -6.51 11.76 14.83
CA GLU A 47 -5.07 12.00 15.01
C GLU A 47 -4.43 11.17 16.15
N LYS A 48 -5.17 10.96 17.24
CA LYS A 48 -4.69 10.26 18.43
C LYS A 48 -4.49 8.75 18.26
N ASN A 49 -5.14 8.18 17.25
CA ASN A 49 -5.18 6.73 17.04
C ASN A 49 -4.63 6.35 15.66
N PHE A 50 -3.97 7.29 14.97
CA PHE A 50 -3.47 7.02 13.64
C PHE A 50 -2.23 6.13 13.70
N ILE A 51 -2.42 4.90 13.29
CA ILE A 51 -1.36 3.99 12.90
C ILE A 51 -1.16 4.10 11.38
N ASP A 52 0.01 3.72 10.89
CA ASP A 52 0.23 3.59 9.46
C ASP A 52 -0.77 2.59 8.87
N TYR A 53 -1.42 2.97 7.76
CA TYR A 53 -2.39 2.11 7.08
C TYR A 53 -1.81 1.55 5.81
N TYR A 54 -2.18 0.32 5.51
CA TYR A 54 -1.89 -0.34 4.25
C TYR A 54 -3.17 -0.59 3.48
N THR A 55 -3.13 -0.31 2.18
CA THR A 55 -4.20 -0.64 1.25
C THR A 55 -3.64 -1.44 0.08
N GLY A 56 -4.41 -2.43 -0.40
CA GLY A 56 -4.04 -3.21 -1.57
C GLY A 56 -5.25 -3.45 -2.45
N TYR A 57 -5.11 -3.19 -3.76
CA TYR A 57 -6.21 -3.35 -4.72
C TYR A 57 -5.71 -3.49 -6.16
N PRO A 58 -6.44 -4.23 -7.01
CA PRO A 58 -6.12 -4.35 -8.42
C PRO A 58 -6.53 -3.10 -9.21
N ILE A 59 -5.80 -2.83 -10.28
CA ILE A 59 -6.11 -1.85 -11.31
C ILE A 59 -5.86 -2.48 -12.70
N ASP A 60 -6.24 -1.79 -13.79
CA ASP A 60 -6.04 -2.26 -15.16
C ASP A 60 -6.63 -3.67 -15.39
N ASP A 61 -7.89 -3.89 -14.98
CA ASP A 61 -8.55 -5.20 -15.05
C ASP A 61 -7.76 -6.35 -14.39
N GLY A 62 -7.09 -6.04 -13.28
CA GLY A 62 -6.30 -6.99 -12.51
C GLY A 62 -4.91 -7.28 -13.09
N LYS A 63 -4.48 -6.60 -14.14
CA LYS A 63 -3.13 -6.75 -14.71
C LYS A 63 -2.06 -6.10 -13.82
N LYS A 64 -2.45 -5.08 -13.07
CA LYS A 64 -1.61 -4.40 -12.11
C LYS A 64 -2.24 -4.40 -10.73
N TYR A 65 -1.39 -4.30 -9.75
CA TYR A 65 -1.78 -4.24 -8.35
C TYR A 65 -1.13 -3.04 -7.67
N VAL A 66 -1.90 -2.34 -6.88
CA VAL A 66 -1.44 -1.22 -6.05
C VAL A 66 -1.29 -1.72 -4.62
N ILE A 67 -0.15 -1.42 -4.01
CA ILE A 67 0.09 -1.57 -2.59
C ILE A 67 0.45 -0.19 -2.08
N ALA A 68 -0.28 0.32 -1.10
CA ALA A 68 -0.08 1.67 -0.60
C ALA A 68 0.10 1.70 0.90
N LYS A 69 0.94 2.62 1.35
CA LYS A 69 1.12 2.96 2.77
C LYS A 69 0.73 4.40 3.00
N THR A 70 -0.10 4.62 4.01
CA THR A 70 -0.63 5.93 4.37
C THR A 70 -0.15 6.33 5.75
N TRP A 71 0.37 7.55 5.88
CA TRP A 71 0.84 8.17 7.13
C TRP A 71 0.04 9.42 7.44
N TYR A 72 -0.14 9.71 8.71
CA TYR A 72 -0.65 11.00 9.14
C TYR A 72 0.36 12.12 8.82
N ALA A 73 -0.13 13.24 8.27
CA ALA A 73 0.70 14.38 7.88
C ALA A 73 0.76 15.43 9.00
N TYR A 74 1.49 15.13 10.08
CA TYR A 74 1.64 16.01 11.26
C TYR A 74 2.17 17.41 10.93
N GLU A 75 2.94 17.51 9.86
CA GLU A 75 3.53 18.76 9.37
C GLU A 75 2.55 19.66 8.63
N LYS A 76 1.33 19.21 8.38
CA LYS A 76 0.29 20.01 7.74
C LYS A 76 -0.53 20.74 8.79
N GLN A 77 -0.90 21.99 8.49
CA GLN A 77 -1.67 22.83 9.42
C GLN A 77 -3.11 22.35 9.62
N ARG A 78 -3.65 21.63 8.62
CA ARG A 78 -5.03 21.13 8.69
C ARG A 78 -5.04 19.73 9.30
N PRO A 79 -5.82 19.50 10.38
CA PRO A 79 -6.02 18.17 10.94
C PRO A 79 -6.61 17.19 9.91
N GLY A 80 -6.25 15.92 10.04
CA GLY A 80 -6.75 14.86 9.17
C GLY A 80 -6.03 14.72 7.83
N CYS A 81 -5.04 15.55 7.52
CA CYS A 81 -4.25 15.35 6.30
C CYS A 81 -3.40 14.10 6.39
N VAL A 82 -3.28 13.41 5.26
CA VAL A 82 -2.48 12.20 5.13
C VAL A 82 -1.52 12.29 3.95
N TRP A 83 -0.45 11.50 4.01
CA TRP A 83 0.41 11.17 2.90
C TRP A 83 0.19 9.71 2.52
N THR A 84 0.00 9.43 1.25
CA THR A 84 -0.12 8.05 0.74
C THR A 84 0.91 7.82 -0.36
N HIS A 85 1.82 6.90 -0.11
CA HIS A 85 2.77 6.40 -1.11
C HIS A 85 2.27 5.07 -1.64
N SER A 86 1.99 5.01 -2.93
CA SER A 86 1.51 3.80 -3.60
C SER A 86 2.60 3.22 -4.49
N LEU A 87 2.80 1.92 -4.40
CA LEU A 87 3.63 1.12 -5.27
C LEU A 87 2.73 0.38 -6.26
N ILE A 88 3.03 0.46 -7.54
CA ILE A 88 2.24 -0.15 -8.62
C ILE A 88 3.11 -1.16 -9.34
N LEU A 89 2.68 -2.41 -9.35
CA LEU A 89 3.40 -3.53 -9.93
C LEU A 89 2.51 -4.32 -10.90
N ASP A 90 3.13 -4.99 -11.83
CA ASP A 90 2.43 -6.02 -12.60
C ASP A 90 2.03 -7.18 -11.68
N THR A 91 0.81 -7.67 -11.80
CA THR A 91 0.27 -8.74 -10.94
C THR A 91 1.12 -10.01 -11.00
N GLU A 92 1.72 -10.30 -12.15
CA GLU A 92 2.62 -11.45 -12.29
C GLU A 92 3.94 -11.27 -11.53
N ASP A 93 4.42 -10.03 -11.39
CA ASP A 93 5.64 -9.75 -10.63
C ASP A 93 5.41 -9.86 -9.13
N ILE A 94 4.23 -9.46 -8.65
CA ILE A 94 3.84 -9.67 -7.25
C ILE A 94 3.85 -11.15 -6.89
N ARG A 95 3.37 -12.02 -7.78
CA ARG A 95 3.36 -13.48 -7.56
C ARG A 95 4.75 -14.08 -7.39
N LYS A 96 5.79 -13.43 -7.88
CA LYS A 96 7.20 -13.85 -7.74
C LYS A 96 7.82 -13.44 -6.42
N ILE A 97 7.19 -12.50 -5.69
CA ILE A 97 7.68 -11.98 -4.42
C ILE A 97 7.23 -12.91 -3.31
N SER A 98 8.18 -13.45 -2.56
CA SER A 98 7.91 -14.43 -1.50
C SER A 98 7.36 -13.78 -0.23
N CYS A 99 7.78 -12.56 0.08
CA CYS A 99 7.44 -11.88 1.31
C CYS A 99 7.03 -10.41 1.08
N MET A 100 5.90 -10.00 1.63
CA MET A 100 5.40 -8.63 1.52
C MET A 100 6.25 -7.61 2.29
N ARG A 101 7.04 -8.03 3.28
CA ARG A 101 7.99 -7.15 4.01
C ARG A 101 9.01 -6.46 3.11
N ILE A 102 9.22 -7.00 1.91
CA ILE A 102 10.07 -6.38 0.90
C ILE A 102 9.56 -4.97 0.58
N PHE A 103 8.23 -4.79 0.51
CA PHE A 103 7.62 -3.50 0.19
C PHE A 103 7.84 -2.46 1.29
N GLU A 104 7.99 -2.88 2.56
CA GLU A 104 8.31 -1.96 3.65
C GLU A 104 9.59 -1.17 3.41
N LYS A 105 10.56 -1.79 2.76
CA LYS A 105 11.84 -1.14 2.42
C LYS A 105 11.71 -0.15 1.25
N LEU A 106 10.65 -0.27 0.45
CA LEU A 106 10.38 0.58 -0.71
C LEU A 106 9.49 1.78 -0.35
N PHE A 107 8.70 1.66 0.71
CA PHE A 107 7.89 2.78 1.17
C PHE A 107 8.75 3.88 1.79
N THR A 108 8.51 5.11 1.36
CA THR A 108 9.21 6.28 1.87
C THR A 108 8.18 7.32 2.28
N ARG A 109 8.26 7.81 3.52
CA ARG A 109 7.44 8.94 3.95
C ARG A 109 7.99 10.23 3.34
N PRO A 110 7.16 11.07 2.68
CA PRO A 110 7.64 12.27 2.01
C PRO A 110 8.10 13.33 3.01
N ARG A 111 9.05 14.14 2.55
CA ARG A 111 9.37 15.42 3.16
C ARG A 111 8.68 16.53 2.38
N ILE A 112 8.21 17.56 3.06
CA ILE A 112 7.56 18.70 2.39
C ILE A 112 8.54 19.29 1.36
N ASN A 113 8.03 19.52 0.15
CA ASN A 113 8.74 20.08 -0.99
C ASN A 113 9.89 19.22 -1.55
N ASP A 114 10.01 17.95 -1.13
CA ASP A 114 10.99 17.01 -1.69
C ASP A 114 10.26 15.76 -2.21
N TYR A 115 9.76 15.86 -3.45
CA TYR A 115 8.95 14.81 -4.07
C TYR A 115 9.62 14.14 -5.28
N ASN A 116 10.87 14.50 -5.57
CA ASN A 116 11.59 14.02 -6.76
C ASN A 116 11.78 12.50 -6.77
N ASN A 117 11.94 11.89 -5.60
CA ASN A 117 12.13 10.45 -5.50
C ASN A 117 10.91 9.67 -6.02
N TYR A 118 9.72 10.27 -6.00
CA TYR A 118 8.47 9.61 -6.43
C TYR A 118 8.18 9.75 -7.93
N THR A 119 9.04 10.44 -8.66
CA THR A 119 8.94 10.59 -10.11
C THR A 119 9.75 9.54 -10.88
N ASN A 120 10.48 8.67 -10.19
CA ASN A 120 11.31 7.65 -10.77
C ASN A 120 10.74 6.26 -10.54
N THR A 121 10.85 5.38 -11.54
CA THR A 121 10.58 3.95 -11.39
C THR A 121 11.61 3.32 -10.45
N ILE A 122 11.19 2.52 -9.50
CA ILE A 122 12.06 1.72 -8.66
C ILE A 122 12.36 0.40 -9.37
N LEU A 123 13.64 0.05 -9.46
CA LEU A 123 14.09 -1.25 -9.93
C LEU A 123 14.47 -2.10 -8.73
N TYR A 124 13.64 -3.10 -8.42
CA TYR A 124 13.86 -4.00 -7.31
C TYR A 124 14.49 -5.30 -7.81
N GLU A 125 15.66 -5.64 -7.27
CA GLU A 125 16.32 -6.93 -7.54
C GLU A 125 15.74 -7.99 -6.60
N ASN A 126 14.91 -8.87 -7.15
CA ASN A 126 14.38 -10.02 -6.42
C ASN A 126 15.43 -11.12 -6.38
N THR A 127 16.17 -11.22 -5.28
CA THR A 127 17.22 -12.22 -5.07
C THR A 127 16.66 -13.61 -4.73
N GLY A 128 15.36 -13.69 -4.43
CA GLY A 128 14.72 -14.91 -3.98
C GLY A 128 15.10 -15.29 -2.53
N GLU A 129 15.78 -14.43 -1.81
CA GLU A 129 16.03 -14.63 -0.38
C GLU A 129 14.69 -14.49 0.36
N ASP A 130 14.25 -15.58 0.96
CA ASP A 130 13.14 -15.56 1.90
C ASP A 130 13.57 -14.77 3.14
N ILE A 131 12.96 -13.62 3.32
CA ILE A 131 12.99 -12.98 4.64
C ILE A 131 12.14 -13.89 5.51
N ASP A 132 12.77 -14.51 6.50
CA ASP A 132 12.16 -15.47 7.42
C ASP A 132 10.95 -14.79 8.09
N SER A 133 9.79 -15.00 7.51
CA SER A 133 8.53 -14.49 8.02
C SER A 133 7.85 -15.62 8.77
N GLN A 134 8.04 -15.67 10.07
CA GLN A 134 7.20 -16.48 10.93
C GLN A 134 5.78 -15.89 10.87
N TYR A 135 4.95 -16.46 10.00
CA TYR A 135 3.51 -16.13 9.99
C TYR A 135 2.86 -16.77 11.23
N ASP A 136 2.08 -15.99 11.94
CA ASP A 136 1.17 -16.49 12.95
C ASP A 136 -0.02 -17.17 12.24
N MET A 137 0.12 -18.47 12.01
CA MET A 137 -0.87 -19.25 11.26
C MET A 137 -2.24 -19.28 11.96
N GLU A 138 -2.30 -19.15 13.28
CA GLU A 138 -3.58 -19.11 14.00
C GLU A 138 -4.31 -17.80 13.73
N LYS A 139 -3.59 -16.67 13.76
CA LYS A 139 -4.15 -15.35 13.42
C LYS A 139 -4.58 -15.31 11.96
N LEU A 140 -3.76 -15.83 11.05
CA LEU A 140 -4.09 -15.92 9.63
C LEU A 140 -5.36 -16.74 9.39
N GLN A 141 -5.51 -17.89 10.02
CA GLN A 141 -6.71 -18.72 9.94
C GLN A 141 -7.94 -17.99 10.50
N TYR A 142 -7.78 -17.28 11.62
CA TYR A 142 -8.86 -16.47 12.20
C TYR A 142 -9.32 -15.35 11.23
N VAL A 143 -8.40 -14.66 10.59
CA VAL A 143 -8.72 -13.61 9.59
C VAL A 143 -9.44 -14.21 8.40
N ILE A 144 -8.93 -15.31 7.83
CA ILE A 144 -9.57 -16.04 6.73
C ILE A 144 -10.98 -16.45 7.11
N TYR A 145 -11.14 -17.09 8.28
CA TYR A 145 -12.45 -17.50 8.76
C TYR A 145 -13.41 -16.32 8.90
N THR A 146 -12.95 -15.22 9.49
CA THR A 146 -13.77 -14.02 9.72
C THR A 146 -14.22 -13.37 8.41
N LEU A 147 -13.34 -13.30 7.39
CA LEU A 147 -13.66 -12.69 6.11
C LEU A 147 -14.61 -13.55 5.25
N PHE A 148 -14.45 -14.88 5.29
CA PHE A 148 -15.14 -15.77 4.37
C PHE A 148 -16.30 -16.57 4.98
N SER A 149 -16.46 -16.61 6.31
CA SER A 149 -17.51 -17.39 6.98
C SER A 149 -18.84 -16.69 7.15
N SER A 150 -18.96 -15.41 6.82
CA SER A 150 -20.19 -14.64 7.06
C SER A 150 -20.75 -14.03 5.80
N ALA A 151 -22.07 -14.17 5.61
CA ALA A 151 -22.82 -13.52 4.52
C ALA A 151 -22.94 -11.98 4.68
N LYS A 152 -22.46 -11.41 5.77
CA LYS A 152 -22.44 -9.96 6.01
C LYS A 152 -21.00 -9.44 5.99
N PRO A 153 -20.78 -8.27 5.40
CA PRO A 153 -19.46 -7.66 5.46
C PRO A 153 -19.00 -7.49 6.91
N ARG A 154 -17.83 -7.96 7.22
CA ARG A 154 -17.17 -7.78 8.51
C ARG A 154 -15.88 -7.01 8.32
N TYR A 155 -15.60 -6.13 9.25
CA TYR A 155 -14.34 -5.42 9.31
C TYR A 155 -13.42 -6.16 10.27
N VAL A 156 -12.22 -6.51 9.82
CA VAL A 156 -11.17 -7.02 10.68
C VAL A 156 -10.27 -5.83 11.01
N HIS A 157 -10.26 -5.43 12.27
CA HIS A 157 -9.35 -4.40 12.74
C HIS A 157 -8.05 -5.07 13.19
N ALA A 158 -7.00 -4.90 12.42
CA ALA A 158 -5.67 -5.38 12.77
C ALA A 158 -4.98 -4.31 13.63
N SER A 159 -4.85 -4.56 14.92
CA SER A 159 -4.17 -3.66 15.86
C SER A 159 -2.68 -3.97 16.03
N GLU A 160 -2.19 -5.04 15.41
CA GLU A 160 -0.79 -5.47 15.49
C GLU A 160 -0.15 -5.50 14.10
N VAL A 161 1.04 -4.95 14.00
CA VAL A 161 1.82 -4.78 12.76
C VAL A 161 1.97 -6.09 11.96
N HIS A 162 2.06 -7.22 12.64
CA HIS A 162 2.20 -8.52 11.99
C HIS A 162 0.95 -8.99 11.22
N LEU A 163 -0.23 -8.58 11.66
CA LEU A 163 -1.49 -8.97 11.01
C LEU A 163 -1.71 -8.22 9.67
N GLU A 164 -1.20 -7.01 9.56
CA GLU A 164 -1.28 -6.22 8.34
C GLU A 164 -0.47 -6.84 7.20
N GLU A 165 0.71 -7.38 7.51
CA GLU A 165 1.54 -8.10 6.54
C GLU A 165 0.85 -9.39 6.07
N GLU A 166 0.18 -10.10 6.96
CA GLU A 166 -0.55 -11.33 6.66
C GLU A 166 -1.77 -11.05 5.77
N LEU A 167 -2.50 -9.94 6.01
CA LEU A 167 -3.61 -9.51 5.15
C LEU A 167 -3.14 -9.17 3.74
N LEU A 168 -2.04 -8.45 3.60
CA LEU A 168 -1.45 -8.13 2.29
C LEU A 168 -1.01 -9.41 1.55
N PHE A 169 -0.49 -10.40 2.28
CA PHE A 169 -0.13 -11.69 1.71
C PHE A 169 -1.36 -12.48 1.21
N MET A 170 -2.48 -12.40 1.90
CA MET A 170 -3.72 -13.07 1.49
C MET A 170 -4.30 -12.48 0.19
N VAL A 171 -4.24 -11.18 0.03
CA VAL A 171 -4.71 -10.50 -1.19
C VAL A 171 -3.87 -10.88 -2.42
N LYS A 172 -2.64 -11.32 -2.20
CA LYS A 172 -1.71 -11.78 -3.24
C LYS A 172 -2.12 -13.12 -3.89
N LYS A 173 -2.84 -13.99 -3.20
CA LYS A 173 -3.27 -15.31 -3.69
C LYS A 173 -4.63 -15.29 -4.35
#